data_c0677b1e4646dd3fa6bc83e12f1d0636
#
_entry.id   c0677b1e4646dd3fa6bc83e12f1d0636
#
_cell.length_a   1.000
_cell.length_b   1.000
_cell.length_c   1.000
_cell.angle_alpha   90.00
_cell.angle_beta   90.00
_cell.angle_gamma   90.00
#
_symmetry.space_group_name_H-M   'P 1'
#
loop_
_entity.id
_entity.type
_entity.pdbx_description
1 polymer ?
#
loop_
_entity_poly.entity_id
_entity_poly.type
_entity_poly.pdbx_seq_one_letter_code
_entity_poly.pdbx_strand_id
1 'polypeptide(L)'
;MSAKRKRILLAKPGLDGHDVGVKVLGHALVDAGFEVVYTGLRKSIEEIVGTAGRHKVNLVGLSILSGTHLVLCEQMATEMKKANLTIPWIVGGNIPDQDVEAIKSRGAAAAFQTGTTIEEVIVYCSKLAKEE
;
A
#
# COMPACT_ATOMS: atom_id res chain seq x y z
N MET A 1 23.32 -12.84 13.39
CA MET A 1 22.59 -11.57 13.43
C MET A 1 21.30 -11.68 12.64
N SER A 2 20.23 -11.30 13.24
CA SER A 2 18.95 -11.37 12.55
C SER A 2 18.81 -10.17 11.61
N ALA A 3 18.25 -10.40 10.45
CA ALA A 3 17.92 -9.33 9.52
C ALA A 3 16.80 -8.47 10.13
N LYS A 4 16.85 -7.20 9.88
CA LYS A 4 15.75 -6.31 10.26
C LYS A 4 14.49 -6.74 9.52
N ARG A 5 13.35 -6.67 10.20
CA ARG A 5 12.08 -6.92 9.55
C ARG A 5 11.80 -5.79 8.55
N LYS A 6 11.24 -6.15 7.41
CA LYS A 6 10.78 -5.14 6.46
C LYS A 6 9.53 -4.48 7.03
N ARG A 7 9.44 -3.18 6.83
CA ARG A 7 8.35 -2.37 7.37
C ARG A 7 7.39 -1.98 6.27
N ILE A 8 6.12 -2.25 6.49
CA ILE A 8 5.05 -1.96 5.53
C ILE A 8 4.10 -0.95 6.15
N LEU A 9 3.82 0.12 5.42
CA LEU A 9 2.81 1.09 5.80
C LEU A 9 1.51 0.74 5.09
N LEU A 10 0.46 0.51 5.86
CA LEU A 10 -0.89 0.32 5.30
C LEU A 10 -1.69 1.59 5.53
N ALA A 11 -2.36 2.04 4.50
CA ALA A 11 -3.07 3.32 4.56
C ALA A 11 -4.40 3.25 3.82
N LYS A 12 -5.35 4.04 4.30
CA LYS A 12 -6.66 4.21 3.67
C LYS A 12 -6.86 5.68 3.34
N PRO A 13 -6.52 6.07 2.10
CA PRO A 13 -6.69 7.46 1.72
C PRO A 13 -8.13 7.82 1.42
N GLY A 14 -8.43 9.10 1.45
CA GLY A 14 -9.74 9.61 1.09
C GLY A 14 -10.76 9.48 2.21
N LEU A 15 -12.02 9.40 1.84
CA LEU A 15 -13.12 9.41 2.80
C LEU A 15 -13.66 8.02 3.17
N ASP A 16 -13.04 6.98 2.62
CA ASP A 16 -13.45 5.60 2.86
C ASP A 16 -13.27 5.21 4.31
N GLY A 17 -14.35 4.72 4.93
CA GLY A 17 -14.33 4.30 6.33
C GLY A 17 -14.29 2.79 6.54
N HIS A 18 -14.09 2.01 5.48
CA HIS A 18 -14.15 0.55 5.56
C HIS A 18 -12.74 -0.02 5.82
N ASP A 19 -12.41 -0.27 7.08
CA ASP A 19 -11.04 -0.65 7.43
C ASP A 19 -10.86 -2.11 7.87
N VAL A 20 -11.92 -2.92 7.87
CA VAL A 20 -11.80 -4.32 8.31
C VAL A 20 -10.81 -5.10 7.46
N GLY A 21 -10.92 -4.96 6.13
CA GLY A 21 -10.02 -5.68 5.22
C GLY A 21 -8.56 -5.31 5.40
N VAL A 22 -8.26 -4.02 5.56
CA VAL A 22 -6.89 -3.58 5.73
C VAL A 22 -6.32 -4.01 7.08
N LYS A 23 -7.16 -4.08 8.11
CA LYS A 23 -6.71 -4.56 9.42
C LYS A 23 -6.42 -6.05 9.40
N VAL A 24 -7.26 -6.84 8.72
CA VAL A 24 -7.02 -8.27 8.56
C VAL A 24 -5.70 -8.50 7.81
N LEU A 25 -5.48 -7.76 6.75
CA LEU A 25 -4.22 -7.84 6.01
C LEU A 25 -3.04 -7.48 6.90
N GLY A 26 -3.18 -6.43 7.71
CA GLY A 26 -2.12 -6.01 8.63
C GLY A 26 -1.73 -7.12 9.60
N HIS A 27 -2.71 -7.80 10.19
CA HIS A 27 -2.44 -8.92 11.09
C HIS A 27 -1.73 -10.07 10.36
N ALA A 28 -2.17 -10.37 9.14
CA ALA A 28 -1.55 -11.44 8.36
C ALA A 28 -0.11 -11.11 8.00
N LEU A 29 0.18 -9.86 7.69
CA LEU A 29 1.56 -9.44 7.40
C LEU A 29 2.46 -9.52 8.63
N VAL A 30 1.94 -9.15 9.80
CA VAL A 30 2.70 -9.30 11.06
C VAL A 30 3.02 -10.78 11.29
N ASP A 31 2.05 -11.66 11.09
CA ASP A 31 2.25 -13.10 11.24
C ASP A 31 3.28 -13.63 10.24
N ALA A 32 3.41 -12.99 9.09
CA ALA A 32 4.38 -13.37 8.07
C ALA A 32 5.78 -12.80 8.33
N GLY A 33 5.95 -12.02 9.39
CA GLY A 33 7.27 -11.51 9.79
C GLY A 33 7.55 -10.07 9.45
N PHE A 34 6.56 -9.31 8.98
CA PHE A 34 6.74 -7.89 8.68
C PHE A 34 6.40 -7.02 9.88
N GLU A 35 7.01 -5.84 9.94
CA GLU A 35 6.52 -4.77 10.79
C GLU A 35 5.46 -4.01 10.01
N VAL A 36 4.33 -3.71 10.65
CA VAL A 36 3.23 -3.02 9.98
C VAL A 36 2.91 -1.73 10.73
N VAL A 37 2.84 -0.65 9.97
CA VAL A 37 2.36 0.64 10.47
C VAL A 37 1.05 0.93 9.77
N TYR A 38 0.01 1.23 10.53
CA TYR A 38 -1.29 1.56 9.97
C TYR A 38 -1.58 3.03 10.25
N THR A 39 -1.89 3.80 9.22
CA THR A 39 -2.11 5.25 9.39
C THR A 39 -3.45 5.60 10.02
N GLY A 40 -4.41 4.68 9.97
CA GLY A 40 -5.78 4.99 10.33
C GLY A 40 -6.60 5.42 9.12
N LEU A 41 -7.86 5.74 9.38
CA LEU A 41 -8.82 6.09 8.33
C LEU A 41 -8.64 7.52 7.84
N ARG A 42 -9.11 7.76 6.63
CA ARG A 42 -9.35 9.10 6.07
C ARG A 42 -8.11 9.99 6.06
N LYS A 43 -6.97 9.40 5.73
CA LYS A 43 -5.75 10.18 5.61
C LYS A 43 -5.60 10.73 4.20
N SER A 44 -5.02 11.92 4.09
CA SER A 44 -4.69 12.46 2.78
C SER A 44 -3.45 11.75 2.23
N ILE A 45 -3.29 11.79 0.92
CA ILE A 45 -2.08 11.23 0.31
C ILE A 45 -0.83 11.92 0.85
N GLU A 46 -0.89 13.22 1.05
CA GLU A 46 0.25 13.97 1.61
C GLU A 46 0.65 13.45 2.99
N GLU A 47 -0.35 13.19 3.87
CA GLU A 47 -0.09 12.63 5.18
C GLU A 47 0.52 11.22 5.09
N ILE A 48 0.02 10.42 4.15
CA ILE A 48 0.51 9.05 3.96
C ILE A 48 1.97 9.07 3.52
N VAL A 49 2.31 9.89 2.55
CA VAL A 49 3.68 10.00 2.05
C VAL A 49 4.61 10.52 3.15
N GLY A 50 4.15 11.52 3.92
CA GLY A 50 4.92 12.02 5.04
C GLY A 50 5.20 10.95 6.09
N THR A 51 4.20 10.14 6.40
CA THR A 51 4.35 9.04 7.36
C THR A 51 5.33 8.00 6.84
N ALA A 52 5.23 7.66 5.55
CA ALA A 52 6.15 6.69 4.93
C ALA A 52 7.60 7.15 5.06
N GLY A 53 7.85 8.43 4.81
CA GLY A 53 9.20 8.97 4.93
C GLY A 53 9.72 8.97 6.36
N ARG A 54 8.87 9.39 7.31
CA ARG A 54 9.27 9.45 8.73
C ARG A 54 9.58 8.08 9.31
N HIS A 55 8.78 7.07 8.94
CA HIS A 55 8.94 5.71 9.46
C HIS A 55 9.91 4.88 8.63
N LYS A 56 10.41 5.40 7.51
CA LYS A 56 11.37 4.72 6.64
C LYS A 56 10.88 3.32 6.25
N VAL A 57 9.63 3.28 5.77
CA VAL A 57 9.02 2.01 5.41
C VAL A 57 9.62 1.47 4.10
N ASN A 58 9.50 0.19 3.89
CA ASN A 58 10.02 -0.49 2.70
C ASN A 58 8.95 -0.62 1.61
N LEU A 59 7.68 -0.50 1.99
CA LEU A 59 6.56 -0.67 1.07
C LEU A 59 5.36 0.09 1.62
N VAL A 60 4.59 0.72 0.73
CA VAL A 60 3.31 1.35 1.11
C VAL A 60 2.19 0.59 0.43
N GLY A 61 1.19 0.19 1.20
CA GLY A 61 -0.01 -0.44 0.67
C GLY A 61 -1.21 0.48 0.87
N LEU A 62 -1.87 0.82 -0.22
CA LEU A 62 -3.08 1.64 -0.19
C LEU A 62 -4.30 0.75 -0.35
N SER A 63 -5.25 0.86 0.56
CA SER A 63 -6.52 0.16 0.49
C SER A 63 -7.60 1.13 0.09
N ILE A 64 -8.18 0.96 -1.08
CA ILE A 64 -9.14 1.90 -1.65
C ILE A 64 -10.40 1.16 -2.07
N LEU A 65 -11.53 1.50 -1.45
CA LEU A 65 -12.82 0.88 -1.77
C LEU A 65 -13.80 1.85 -2.43
N SER A 66 -13.43 3.10 -2.53
CA SER A 66 -14.38 4.16 -2.87
C SER A 66 -14.56 4.43 -4.37
N GLY A 67 -13.81 3.79 -5.24
CA GLY A 67 -13.88 4.07 -6.67
C GLY A 67 -13.03 5.26 -7.11
N THR A 68 -12.31 5.90 -6.20
CA THR A 68 -11.48 7.05 -6.50
C THR A 68 -10.02 6.66 -6.71
N HIS A 69 -9.76 5.40 -6.97
CA HIS A 69 -8.41 4.84 -7.01
C HIS A 69 -7.49 5.51 -8.05
N LEU A 70 -8.02 5.86 -9.23
CA LEU A 70 -7.16 6.47 -10.25
C LEU A 70 -6.68 7.86 -9.84
N VAL A 71 -7.57 8.67 -9.28
CA VAL A 71 -7.23 10.02 -8.82
C VAL A 71 -6.23 9.93 -7.65
N LEU A 72 -6.50 9.04 -6.72
CA LEU A 72 -5.60 8.87 -5.56
C LEU A 72 -4.23 8.38 -5.97
N CYS A 73 -4.16 7.50 -6.97
CA CYS A 73 -2.87 7.02 -7.48
C CYS A 73 -2.08 8.12 -8.16
N GLU A 74 -2.75 9.01 -8.90
CA GLU A 74 -2.06 10.17 -9.48
C GLU A 74 -1.50 11.07 -8.39
N GLN A 75 -2.29 11.31 -7.34
CA GLN A 75 -1.82 12.11 -6.20
C GLN A 75 -0.64 11.44 -5.52
N MET A 76 -0.69 10.11 -5.36
CA MET A 76 0.40 9.35 -4.73
C MET A 76 1.71 9.52 -5.51
N ALA A 77 1.65 9.36 -6.83
CA ALA A 77 2.84 9.52 -7.67
C ALA A 77 3.41 10.94 -7.54
N THR A 78 2.54 11.94 -7.54
CA THR A 78 2.94 13.33 -7.40
C THR A 78 3.62 13.60 -6.04
N GLU A 79 3.00 13.15 -4.96
CA GLU A 79 3.52 13.40 -3.62
C GLU A 79 4.81 12.64 -3.34
N MET A 80 4.93 11.42 -3.85
CA MET A 80 6.17 10.66 -3.72
C MET A 80 7.33 11.38 -4.43
N LYS A 81 7.06 11.93 -5.61
CA LYS A 81 8.06 12.67 -6.36
C LYS A 81 8.46 13.94 -5.62
N LYS A 82 7.50 14.68 -5.09
CA LYS A 82 7.78 15.90 -4.31
C LYS A 82 8.64 15.60 -3.08
N ALA A 83 8.38 14.48 -2.43
CA ALA A 83 9.12 14.08 -1.23
C ALA A 83 10.44 13.40 -1.57
N ASN A 84 10.72 13.19 -2.85
CA ASN A 84 11.93 12.53 -3.33
C ASN A 84 12.07 11.11 -2.75
N LEU A 85 10.94 10.39 -2.66
CA LEU A 85 10.91 9.02 -2.15
C LEU A 85 10.78 8.03 -3.30
N THR A 86 11.52 6.93 -3.20
CA THR A 86 11.50 5.87 -4.20
C THR A 86 10.90 4.57 -3.65
N ILE A 87 10.25 4.65 -2.51
CA ILE A 87 9.62 3.49 -1.86
C ILE A 87 8.52 2.94 -2.78
N PRO A 88 8.51 1.62 -3.06
CA PRO A 88 7.42 1.06 -3.87
C PRO A 88 6.09 1.14 -3.14
N TRP A 89 5.02 1.28 -3.89
CA TRP A 89 3.68 1.30 -3.32
C TRP A 89 2.75 0.45 -4.16
N ILE A 90 1.83 -0.20 -3.48
CA ILE A 90 0.85 -1.11 -4.10
C ILE A 90 -0.55 -0.66 -3.72
N VAL A 91 -1.52 -1.09 -4.49
CA VAL A 91 -2.92 -0.70 -4.32
C VAL A 91 -3.78 -1.94 -4.32
N GLY A 92 -4.71 -2.00 -3.39
CA GLY A 92 -5.69 -3.08 -3.32
C GLY A 92 -7.02 -2.55 -2.81
N GLY A 93 -7.98 -3.46 -2.64
CA GLY A 93 -9.31 -3.11 -2.17
C GLY A 93 -10.33 -3.47 -3.24
N ASN A 94 -11.10 -2.49 -3.67
CA ASN A 94 -12.12 -2.74 -4.71
C ASN A 94 -11.64 -2.19 -6.05
N ILE A 95 -10.76 -2.92 -6.70
CA ILE A 95 -10.12 -2.49 -7.94
C ILE A 95 -10.66 -3.32 -9.10
N PRO A 96 -11.31 -2.69 -10.10
CA PRO A 96 -11.75 -3.42 -11.30
C PRO A 96 -10.55 -3.93 -12.10
N ASP A 97 -10.70 -5.11 -12.71
CA ASP A 97 -9.64 -5.72 -13.53
C ASP A 97 -9.11 -4.76 -14.59
N GLN A 98 -10.00 -4.03 -15.25
CA GLN A 98 -9.61 -3.15 -16.34
C GLN A 98 -8.77 -1.96 -15.89
N ASP A 99 -8.75 -1.66 -14.61
CA ASP A 99 -8.01 -0.51 -14.08
C ASP A 99 -6.62 -0.87 -13.58
N VAL A 100 -6.28 -2.16 -13.51
CA VAL A 100 -4.98 -2.61 -12.99
C VAL A 100 -3.82 -1.98 -13.75
N GLU A 101 -3.88 -2.03 -15.08
CA GLU A 101 -2.79 -1.46 -15.89
C GLU A 101 -2.73 0.05 -15.77
N ALA A 102 -3.87 0.71 -15.67
CA ALA A 102 -3.91 2.16 -15.49
C ALA A 102 -3.25 2.58 -14.17
N ILE A 103 -3.50 1.82 -13.11
CA ILE A 103 -2.89 2.09 -11.80
C ILE A 103 -1.36 1.90 -11.88
N LYS A 104 -0.92 0.82 -12.51
CA LYS A 104 0.51 0.56 -12.65
C LYS A 104 1.19 1.63 -13.50
N SER A 105 0.50 2.13 -14.51
CA SER A 105 1.06 3.19 -15.36
C SER A 105 1.23 4.51 -14.60
N ARG A 106 0.53 4.68 -13.49
CA ARG A 106 0.67 5.87 -12.65
C ARG A 106 1.81 5.74 -11.65
N GLY A 107 2.48 4.59 -11.60
CA GLY A 107 3.66 4.41 -10.78
C GLY A 107 3.56 3.34 -9.70
N ALA A 108 2.40 2.71 -9.52
CA ALA A 108 2.25 1.64 -8.54
C ALA A 108 3.08 0.42 -8.96
N ALA A 109 3.73 -0.21 -8.00
CA ALA A 109 4.49 -1.44 -8.27
C ALA A 109 3.55 -2.59 -8.60
N ALA A 110 2.35 -2.60 -8.03
CA ALA A 110 1.33 -3.61 -8.32
C ALA A 110 -0.04 -3.08 -7.95
N ALA A 111 -1.07 -3.65 -8.57
CA ALA A 111 -2.45 -3.39 -8.20
C ALA A 111 -3.14 -4.74 -8.09
N PHE A 112 -3.89 -4.94 -7.00
CA PHE A 112 -4.56 -6.18 -6.71
C PHE A 112 -6.06 -5.99 -6.92
N GLN A 113 -6.57 -6.66 -7.92
CA GLN A 113 -7.98 -6.55 -8.30
C GLN A 113 -8.89 -7.17 -7.24
N THR A 114 -10.15 -6.80 -7.28
CA THR A 114 -11.17 -7.36 -6.41
C THR A 114 -11.14 -8.88 -6.50
N GLY A 115 -11.13 -9.55 -5.36
CA GLY A 115 -11.06 -11.01 -5.31
C GLY A 115 -9.66 -11.56 -5.07
N THR A 116 -8.63 -10.72 -5.13
CA THR A 116 -7.28 -11.15 -4.77
C THR A 116 -7.25 -11.55 -3.29
N THR A 117 -6.67 -12.70 -3.00
CA THR A 117 -6.63 -13.18 -1.61
C THR A 117 -5.52 -12.51 -0.82
N ILE A 118 -5.68 -12.54 0.51
CA ILE A 118 -4.64 -12.04 1.41
C ILE A 118 -3.34 -12.80 1.21
N GLU A 119 -3.44 -14.12 1.00
CA GLU A 119 -2.26 -14.96 0.74
C GLU A 119 -1.48 -14.51 -0.49
N GLU A 120 -2.18 -14.14 -1.55
CA GLU A 120 -1.54 -13.65 -2.77
C GLU A 120 -0.78 -12.35 -2.51
N VAL A 121 -1.36 -11.45 -1.72
CA VAL A 121 -0.70 -10.20 -1.37
C VAL A 121 0.55 -10.47 -0.52
N ILE A 122 0.46 -11.39 0.43
CA ILE A 122 1.60 -11.75 1.28
C ILE A 122 2.73 -12.34 0.45
N VAL A 123 2.40 -13.22 -0.50
CA VAL A 123 3.41 -13.79 -1.40
C VAL A 123 4.12 -12.68 -2.17
N TYR A 124 3.37 -11.73 -2.68
CA TYR A 124 3.97 -10.59 -3.39
C TYR A 124 4.91 -9.80 -2.49
N CYS A 125 4.46 -9.47 -1.29
CA CYS A 125 5.26 -8.69 -0.34
C CYS A 125 6.53 -9.44 0.05
N SER A 126 6.43 -10.76 0.22
CA SER A 126 7.59 -11.59 0.57
C SER A 126 8.61 -11.62 -0.55
N LYS A 127 8.17 -11.70 -1.79
CA LYS A 127 9.07 -11.64 -2.94
C LYS A 127 9.78 -10.30 -3.04
N LEU A 128 9.03 -9.22 -2.85
CA LEU A 128 9.60 -7.88 -2.91
C LEU A 128 10.65 -7.69 -1.83
N ALA A 129 10.40 -8.19 -0.63
CA ALA A 129 11.34 -8.08 0.48
C ALA A 129 12.63 -8.82 0.19
N LYS A 130 12.57 -9.95 -0.50
CA LYS A 130 13.76 -10.75 -0.84
C LYS A 130 14.64 -10.08 -1.89
N GLU A 131 14.07 -9.23 -2.71
CA GLU A 131 14.81 -8.56 -3.79
C GLU A 131 15.69 -7.42 -3.26
N GLU A 132 15.51 -7.05 -2.03
CA GLU A 132 16.32 -6.02 -1.39
C GLU A 132 17.43 -6.66 -0.57
#